data_d722aea96be59f3ec932705be97de9b4
#
_entry.id   d722aea96be59f3ec932705be97de9b4
#
_cell.length_a   1.000
_cell.length_b   1.000
_cell.length_c   1.000
_cell.angle_alpha   90.00
_cell.angle_beta   90.00
_cell.angle_gamma   90.00
#
_symmetry.space_group_name_H-M   'P 1'
#
loop_
_entity.id
_entity.type
_entity.pdbx_description
1 polymer ?
#
loop_
_entity_poly.entity_id
_entity_poly.type
_entity_poly.pdbx_seq_one_letter_code
_entity_poly.pdbx_strand_id
1 'polypeptide(L)'
;MYIRELNAEEYENFAKNHKYANYHQTLNYAMLKSEHDYEYEIIGFCDDDTIYAAALVLVKLIDGYLYAYVPEGFLIDYENESLVRLFTDELIKYYKKEDINFIKINPSIIISEIDPKTHIKTYTDNYPIINTLERCGYIKLNDNTNFESILPRVNAIVNLNEFNINNLSKNTKNKIRKGIRKGLTFEVAENSQMNYLNEFTKRKIKRSEFYYSDYYNIFSRNHSIDYFLVSVDYEKYILNSQMAYEKELKKNERLNNKVKNIPKTRNINTKMNSDKTLLAYKNDIALASKNLNKPFKEYIAGALVVKNGDTATILISGYDKKYYDFAPNYFLYFMIMNYYQNEYKYINLNGITADLSKENKYHGLNEFKLGFKPHIYEYIGEFDLVINPHIYNKLLKKGLLEKEFNKN
;
A
#
# COMPACT_ATOMS: atom_id res chain seq x y z
N MET A 1 26.05 27.81 2.18
CA MET A 1 24.97 26.90 1.71
C MET A 1 23.73 27.72 1.40
N TYR A 2 22.99 27.36 0.32
CA TYR A 2 21.80 28.09 -0.14
C TYR A 2 20.85 27.13 -0.84
N ILE A 3 19.57 27.48 -0.94
CA ILE A 3 18.57 26.74 -1.74
C ILE A 3 18.64 27.20 -3.19
N ARG A 4 18.67 26.24 -4.10
CA ARG A 4 18.51 26.46 -5.54
C ARG A 4 17.67 25.37 -6.18
N GLU A 5 17.13 25.66 -7.35
CA GLU A 5 16.58 24.61 -8.20
C GLU A 5 17.69 23.67 -8.67
N LEU A 6 17.37 22.38 -8.74
CA LEU A 6 18.20 21.35 -9.31
C LEU A 6 17.69 20.99 -10.72
N ASN A 7 18.59 20.60 -11.58
CA ASN A 7 18.15 19.91 -12.80
C ASN A 7 17.75 18.46 -12.50
N ALA A 8 17.09 17.84 -13.46
CA ALA A 8 16.57 16.48 -13.32
C ALA A 8 17.67 15.44 -12.98
N GLU A 9 18.83 15.55 -13.63
CA GLU A 9 19.95 14.61 -13.43
C GLU A 9 20.58 14.76 -12.05
N GLU A 10 20.83 15.98 -11.59
CA GLU A 10 21.34 16.27 -10.25
C GLU A 10 20.42 15.67 -9.18
N TYR A 11 19.12 15.92 -9.34
CA TYR A 11 18.11 15.46 -8.38
C TYR A 11 17.99 13.93 -8.34
N GLU A 12 17.84 13.28 -9.49
CA GLU A 12 17.70 11.83 -9.55
C GLU A 12 18.93 11.10 -9.02
N ASN A 13 20.14 11.59 -9.32
CA ASN A 13 21.37 11.04 -8.79
C ASN A 13 21.44 11.12 -7.26
N PHE A 14 21.03 12.26 -6.69
CA PHE A 14 20.99 12.43 -5.24
C PHE A 14 19.87 11.58 -4.62
N ALA A 15 18.64 11.68 -5.14
CA ALA A 15 17.46 11.03 -4.57
C ALA A 15 17.58 9.50 -4.59
N LYS A 16 18.08 8.90 -5.68
CA LYS A 16 18.21 7.44 -5.82
C LYS A 16 19.14 6.82 -4.77
N ASN A 17 20.18 7.55 -4.36
CA ASN A 17 21.20 7.05 -3.44
C ASN A 17 20.96 7.46 -1.99
N HIS A 18 19.92 8.23 -1.72
CA HIS A 18 19.62 8.71 -0.37
C HIS A 18 18.96 7.62 0.48
N LYS A 19 19.28 7.57 1.80
CA LYS A 19 18.73 6.56 2.72
C LYS A 19 17.21 6.60 2.85
N TYR A 20 16.58 7.75 2.58
CA TYR A 20 15.14 7.94 2.57
C TYR A 20 14.55 7.97 1.15
N ALA A 21 15.26 7.41 0.17
CA ALA A 21 14.75 7.28 -1.19
C ALA A 21 13.39 6.56 -1.22
N ASN A 22 12.43 7.17 -1.89
CA ASN A 22 11.08 6.62 -2.03
C ASN A 22 10.44 7.09 -3.33
N TYR A 23 9.37 6.43 -3.78
CA TYR A 23 8.77 6.74 -5.07
C TYR A 23 8.01 8.07 -5.12
N HIS A 24 7.62 8.64 -3.97
CA HIS A 24 7.00 9.97 -3.90
C HIS A 24 8.02 11.10 -4.12
N GLN A 25 9.30 10.82 -3.96
CA GLN A 25 10.40 11.73 -4.24
C GLN A 25 11.07 11.40 -5.59
N THR A 26 10.28 11.08 -6.63
CA THR A 26 10.75 10.80 -8.00
C THR A 26 10.14 11.78 -8.99
N LEU A 27 10.83 12.01 -10.13
CA LEU A 27 10.29 12.82 -11.22
C LEU A 27 9.00 12.24 -11.82
N ASN A 28 8.84 10.92 -11.83
CA ASN A 28 7.58 10.30 -12.22
C ASN A 28 6.42 10.76 -11.35
N TYR A 29 6.64 10.87 -10.03
CA TYR A 29 5.60 11.35 -9.12
C TYR A 29 5.32 12.84 -9.32
N ALA A 30 6.35 13.65 -9.60
CA ALA A 30 6.20 15.05 -9.97
C ALA A 30 5.29 15.21 -11.20
N MET A 31 5.64 14.49 -12.30
CA MET A 31 4.85 14.50 -13.54
C MET A 31 3.39 14.07 -13.30
N LEU A 32 3.18 13.00 -12.53
CA LEU A 32 1.83 12.55 -12.19
C LEU A 32 1.04 13.64 -11.46
N LYS A 33 1.67 14.32 -10.51
CA LYS A 33 1.01 15.37 -9.73
C LYS A 33 0.74 16.63 -10.51
N SER A 34 1.59 16.96 -11.49
CA SER A 34 1.36 18.10 -12.38
C SER A 34 0.16 17.91 -13.31
N GLU A 35 -0.19 16.67 -13.64
CA GLU A 35 -1.42 16.35 -14.36
C GLU A 35 -2.69 16.39 -13.46
N HIS A 36 -2.51 16.50 -12.13
CA HIS A 36 -3.57 16.41 -11.12
C HIS A 36 -3.52 17.55 -10.10
N ASP A 37 -3.63 18.79 -10.58
CA ASP A 37 -3.83 20.01 -9.75
C ASP A 37 -2.63 20.50 -8.92
N TYR A 38 -1.40 20.05 -9.17
CA TYR A 38 -0.21 20.55 -8.50
C TYR A 38 0.79 21.11 -9.51
N GLU A 39 1.45 22.20 -9.13
CA GLU A 39 2.74 22.56 -9.70
C GLU A 39 3.85 21.85 -8.91
N TYR A 40 5.02 21.69 -9.49
CA TYR A 40 6.15 21.09 -8.78
C TYR A 40 7.44 21.83 -9.05
N GLU A 41 8.34 21.76 -8.11
CA GLU A 41 9.73 22.16 -8.23
C GLU A 41 10.65 21.10 -7.59
N ILE A 42 11.90 21.08 -8.00
CA ILE A 42 12.94 20.24 -7.41
C ILE A 42 14.04 21.13 -6.89
N ILE A 43 14.24 21.10 -5.58
CA ILE A 43 15.19 21.99 -4.89
C ILE A 43 16.33 21.19 -4.27
N GLY A 44 17.49 21.83 -4.18
CA GLY A 44 18.64 21.36 -3.43
C GLY A 44 19.15 22.38 -2.45
N PHE A 45 19.64 21.92 -1.31
CA PHE A 45 20.42 22.69 -0.35
C PHE A 45 21.89 22.41 -0.60
N CYS A 46 22.59 23.39 -1.15
CA CYS A 46 23.92 23.19 -1.74
C CYS A 46 24.93 24.21 -1.21
N ASP A 47 26.19 23.86 -1.23
CA ASP A 47 27.29 24.80 -1.48
C ASP A 47 27.72 24.65 -2.95
N ASP A 48 28.89 25.16 -3.34
CA ASP A 48 29.27 25.29 -4.75
C ASP A 48 29.09 23.97 -5.55
N ASP A 49 29.56 22.85 -5.02
CA ASP A 49 29.57 21.55 -5.76
C ASP A 49 28.82 20.42 -5.04
N THR A 50 28.40 20.62 -3.80
CA THR A 50 27.83 19.53 -2.97
C THR A 50 26.36 19.77 -2.65
N ILE A 51 25.53 18.73 -2.86
CA ILE A 51 24.13 18.73 -2.45
C ILE A 51 24.04 18.01 -1.09
N TYR A 52 23.58 18.72 -0.05
CA TYR A 52 23.41 18.21 1.33
C TYR A 52 22.00 17.77 1.62
N ALA A 53 21.01 18.36 0.94
CA ALA A 53 19.62 17.94 0.99
C ALA A 53 18.93 18.23 -0.35
N ALA A 54 17.88 17.48 -0.65
CA ALA A 54 17.05 17.73 -1.82
C ALA A 54 15.58 17.41 -1.54
N ALA A 55 14.69 17.98 -2.33
CA ALA A 55 13.27 17.68 -2.26
C ALA A 55 12.56 17.85 -3.60
N LEU A 56 11.63 16.96 -3.89
CA LEU A 56 10.50 17.21 -4.77
C LEU A 56 9.43 17.93 -3.94
N VAL A 57 9.06 19.12 -4.34
CA VAL A 57 8.08 19.97 -3.69
C VAL A 57 6.88 20.17 -4.60
N LEU A 58 5.69 19.87 -4.08
CA LEU A 58 4.42 20.07 -4.75
C LEU A 58 3.79 21.36 -4.23
N VAL A 59 3.40 22.24 -5.14
CA VAL A 59 2.80 23.55 -4.81
C VAL A 59 1.35 23.58 -5.24
N LYS A 60 0.48 24.10 -4.40
CA LYS A 60 -0.95 24.23 -4.67
C LYS A 60 -1.58 25.42 -3.93
N LEU A 61 -2.75 25.83 -4.41
CA LEU A 61 -3.58 26.85 -3.76
C LEU A 61 -4.62 26.23 -2.82
N ILE A 62 -4.77 26.85 -1.65
CA ILE A 62 -5.88 26.60 -0.74
C ILE A 62 -6.51 27.96 -0.36
N ASP A 63 -7.78 28.17 -0.69
CA ASP A 63 -8.51 29.44 -0.45
C ASP A 63 -7.76 30.67 -1.02
N GLY A 64 -7.05 30.52 -2.15
CA GLY A 64 -6.26 31.58 -2.79
C GLY A 64 -4.86 31.80 -2.22
N TYR A 65 -4.40 30.97 -1.29
CA TYR A 65 -3.05 31.04 -0.69
C TYR A 65 -2.20 29.83 -1.10
N LEU A 66 -0.97 30.06 -1.52
CA LEU A 66 -0.02 29.01 -1.88
C LEU A 66 0.48 28.27 -0.64
N TYR A 67 0.55 26.96 -0.74
CA TYR A 67 1.24 26.08 0.19
C TYR A 67 2.12 25.07 -0.55
N ALA A 68 3.15 24.58 0.11
CA ALA A 68 4.00 23.53 -0.38
C ALA A 68 3.73 22.21 0.36
N TYR A 69 3.83 21.08 -0.35
CA TYR A 69 3.79 19.74 0.22
C TYR A 69 4.98 18.91 -0.26
N VAL A 70 5.72 18.31 0.64
CA VAL A 70 6.87 17.46 0.34
C VAL A 70 6.53 16.04 0.76
N PRO A 71 5.98 15.22 -0.16
CA PRO A 71 5.54 13.86 0.15
C PRO A 71 6.73 12.97 0.49
N GLU A 72 6.68 12.34 1.68
CA GLU A 72 7.74 11.47 2.21
C GLU A 72 9.17 12.07 2.20
N GLY A 73 9.27 13.39 2.05
CA GLY A 73 10.53 14.14 2.09
C GLY A 73 10.64 14.96 3.38
N PHE A 74 11.73 15.64 3.57
CA PHE A 74 12.86 15.89 2.66
C PHE A 74 13.83 14.70 2.57
N LEU A 75 14.67 14.70 1.55
CA LEU A 75 15.85 13.86 1.45
C LEU A 75 17.03 14.58 2.12
N ILE A 76 17.18 14.42 3.44
CA ILE A 76 18.18 15.06 4.28
C ILE A 76 18.62 14.10 5.38
N ASP A 77 19.82 14.29 5.93
CA ASP A 77 20.23 13.61 7.15
C ASP A 77 19.57 14.25 8.38
N TYR A 78 18.44 13.66 8.80
CA TYR A 78 17.67 14.15 9.96
C TYR A 78 18.37 13.93 11.31
N GLU A 79 19.40 13.11 11.38
CA GLU A 79 20.20 12.89 12.60
C GLU A 79 21.16 14.06 12.85
N ASN A 80 21.49 14.83 11.80
CA ASN A 80 22.31 16.04 11.90
C ASN A 80 21.42 17.27 12.14
N GLU A 81 21.12 17.57 13.43
CA GLU A 81 20.28 18.69 13.81
C GLU A 81 20.78 20.05 13.26
N SER A 82 22.10 20.25 13.21
CA SER A 82 22.68 21.49 12.69
C SER A 82 22.40 21.66 11.19
N LEU A 83 22.48 20.58 10.43
CA LEU A 83 22.13 20.57 9.00
C LEU A 83 20.64 20.84 8.79
N VAL A 84 19.77 20.16 9.56
CA VAL A 84 18.32 20.37 9.50
C VAL A 84 17.95 21.81 9.81
N ARG A 85 18.58 22.43 10.82
CA ARG A 85 18.35 23.82 11.20
C ARG A 85 18.76 24.79 10.10
N LEU A 86 19.99 24.66 9.58
CA LEU A 86 20.48 25.51 8.48
C LEU A 86 19.59 25.38 7.23
N PHE A 87 19.24 24.17 6.87
CA PHE A 87 18.34 23.92 5.76
C PHE A 87 16.97 24.58 5.97
N THR A 88 16.38 24.43 7.17
CA THR A 88 15.08 25.02 7.51
C THR A 88 15.11 26.55 7.44
N ASP A 89 16.16 27.18 7.96
CA ASP A 89 16.33 28.64 7.94
C ASP A 89 16.41 29.17 6.49
N GLU A 90 17.16 28.51 5.62
CA GLU A 90 17.25 28.87 4.20
C GLU A 90 15.96 28.56 3.43
N LEU A 91 15.28 27.45 3.76
CA LEU A 91 14.00 27.08 3.17
C LEU A 91 12.91 28.13 3.46
N ILE A 92 12.84 28.63 4.68
CA ILE A 92 11.93 29.71 5.07
C ILE A 92 12.23 30.99 4.26
N LYS A 93 13.51 31.34 4.09
CA LYS A 93 13.90 32.54 3.32
C LYS A 93 13.55 32.39 1.84
N TYR A 94 13.77 31.19 1.28
CA TYR A 94 13.48 30.89 -0.10
C TYR A 94 11.97 30.99 -0.37
N TYR A 95 11.15 30.25 0.35
CA TYR A 95 9.71 30.17 0.13
C TYR A 95 8.93 31.41 0.56
N LYS A 96 9.49 32.25 1.43
CA LYS A 96 8.91 33.55 1.74
C LYS A 96 8.92 34.49 0.53
N LYS A 97 9.91 34.36 -0.38
CA LYS A 97 9.98 35.14 -1.62
C LYS A 97 8.99 34.66 -2.67
N GLU A 98 8.62 33.37 -2.60
CA GLU A 98 7.67 32.70 -3.51
C GLU A 98 6.22 32.72 -2.97
N ASP A 99 5.92 33.54 -1.96
CA ASP A 99 4.60 33.69 -1.33
C ASP A 99 3.99 32.36 -0.80
N ILE A 100 4.82 31.35 -0.52
CA ILE A 100 4.41 30.14 0.16
C ILE A 100 4.12 30.41 1.63
N ASN A 101 2.95 30.03 2.12
CA ASN A 101 2.51 30.36 3.48
C ASN A 101 2.89 29.30 4.52
N PHE A 102 2.99 28.04 4.13
CA PHE A 102 3.49 26.93 4.96
C PHE A 102 3.93 25.77 4.09
N ILE A 103 4.75 24.89 4.67
CA ILE A 103 5.22 23.66 4.04
C ILE A 103 4.76 22.49 4.89
N LYS A 104 4.02 21.57 4.30
CA LYS A 104 3.64 20.28 4.91
C LYS A 104 4.65 19.21 4.52
N ILE A 105 5.10 18.43 5.49
CA ILE A 105 5.97 17.26 5.26
C ILE A 105 5.45 16.04 6.01
N ASN A 106 5.78 14.85 5.52
CA ASN A 106 5.56 13.58 6.20
C ASN A 106 6.70 12.61 5.88
N PRO A 107 7.89 12.84 6.45
CA PRO A 107 9.10 12.08 6.11
C PRO A 107 8.93 10.57 6.25
N SER A 108 9.54 9.79 5.35
CA SER A 108 9.51 8.33 5.36
C SER A 108 10.41 7.72 6.44
N ILE A 109 10.30 8.22 7.67
CA ILE A 109 11.11 7.81 8.82
C ILE A 109 10.30 6.87 9.71
N ILE A 110 10.76 5.64 9.87
CA ILE A 110 10.16 4.68 10.78
C ILE A 110 10.60 5.01 12.21
N ILE A 111 9.64 5.24 13.10
CA ILE A 111 9.87 5.57 14.51
C ILE A 111 9.51 4.44 15.46
N SER A 112 8.68 3.49 15.05
CA SER A 112 8.37 2.30 15.86
C SER A 112 7.95 1.11 15.01
N GLU A 113 8.06 -0.08 15.58
CA GLU A 113 7.42 -1.30 15.12
C GLU A 113 6.32 -1.71 16.10
N ILE A 114 5.16 -2.12 15.60
CA ILE A 114 4.00 -2.53 16.39
C ILE A 114 3.89 -4.05 16.32
N ASP A 115 3.94 -4.72 17.47
CA ASP A 115 3.67 -6.15 17.54
C ASP A 115 2.18 -6.44 17.27
N PRO A 116 1.85 -7.25 16.24
CA PRO A 116 0.46 -7.45 15.82
C PRO A 116 -0.39 -8.25 16.81
N LYS A 117 0.21 -8.88 17.84
CA LYS A 117 -0.52 -9.68 18.84
C LYS A 117 -0.72 -8.94 20.14
N THR A 118 0.33 -8.24 20.59
CA THR A 118 0.32 -7.53 21.88
C THR A 118 -0.05 -6.07 21.74
N HIS A 119 0.01 -5.53 20.51
CA HIS A 119 -0.15 -4.12 20.16
C HIS A 119 0.89 -3.20 20.85
N ILE A 120 1.97 -3.78 21.36
CA ILE A 120 3.06 -3.04 22.00
C ILE A 120 3.94 -2.43 20.91
N LYS A 121 4.30 -1.15 21.10
CA LYS A 121 5.24 -0.43 20.24
C LYS A 121 6.67 -0.58 20.75
N THR A 122 7.58 -0.91 19.86
CA THR A 122 9.03 -0.85 20.09
C THR A 122 9.57 0.32 19.28
N TYR A 123 10.06 1.36 19.97
CA TYR A 123 10.59 2.56 19.31
C TYR A 123 11.97 2.27 18.72
N THR A 124 12.24 2.90 17.57
CA THR A 124 13.55 2.88 16.90
C THR A 124 14.43 4.03 17.38
N ASP A 125 15.71 3.99 17.02
CA ASP A 125 16.66 5.09 17.26
C ASP A 125 16.29 6.39 16.54
N ASN A 126 15.36 6.34 15.58
CA ASN A 126 14.84 7.51 14.88
C ASN A 126 13.78 8.31 15.68
N TYR A 127 13.24 7.76 16.76
CA TYR A 127 12.18 8.45 17.53
C TYR A 127 12.57 9.87 17.96
N PRO A 128 13.82 10.18 18.38
CA PRO A 128 14.24 11.53 18.75
C PRO A 128 14.21 12.56 17.63
N ILE A 129 14.12 12.15 16.35
CA ILE A 129 14.01 13.06 15.19
C ILE A 129 12.77 13.95 15.29
N ILE A 130 11.70 13.50 15.95
CA ILE A 130 10.53 14.33 16.25
C ILE A 130 10.95 15.62 16.96
N ASN A 131 11.72 15.48 18.05
CA ASN A 131 12.20 16.62 18.82
C ASN A 131 13.16 17.51 18.03
N THR A 132 13.98 16.90 17.14
CA THR A 132 14.87 17.67 16.24
C THR A 132 14.06 18.55 15.30
N LEU A 133 13.03 18.03 14.66
CA LEU A 133 12.14 18.81 13.79
C LEU A 133 11.42 19.91 14.57
N GLU A 134 10.86 19.61 15.75
CA GLU A 134 10.18 20.61 16.59
C GLU A 134 11.13 21.74 17.01
N ARG A 135 12.38 21.44 17.43
CA ARG A 135 13.40 22.46 17.74
C ARG A 135 13.82 23.29 16.52
N CYS A 136 13.66 22.76 15.31
CA CYS A 136 13.88 23.48 14.06
C CYS A 136 12.65 24.26 13.57
N GLY A 137 11.55 24.30 14.35
CA GLY A 137 10.37 25.13 14.08
C GLY A 137 9.23 24.43 13.37
N TYR A 138 9.31 23.10 13.13
CA TYR A 138 8.20 22.33 12.60
C TYR A 138 7.17 22.05 13.70
N ILE A 139 5.89 22.12 13.34
CA ILE A 139 4.77 21.79 14.21
C ILE A 139 4.35 20.35 13.92
N LYS A 140 4.56 19.44 14.88
CA LYS A 140 4.06 18.07 14.80
C LYS A 140 2.54 18.07 14.81
N LEU A 141 1.91 17.44 13.83
CA LEU A 141 0.46 17.26 13.80
C LEU A 141 0.03 16.03 14.62
N ASN A 142 -1.26 15.98 14.97
CA ASN A 142 -1.81 14.86 15.73
C ASN A 142 -1.65 13.54 15.00
N ASP A 143 -1.27 12.51 15.76
CA ASP A 143 -1.21 11.15 15.24
C ASP A 143 -2.60 10.59 15.01
N ASN A 144 -2.84 10.22 13.76
CA ASN A 144 -4.11 9.63 13.36
C ASN A 144 -4.16 8.14 13.70
N THR A 145 -5.33 7.68 14.09
CA THR A 145 -5.57 6.28 14.46
C THR A 145 -5.85 5.40 13.24
N ASN A 146 -6.48 5.97 12.22
CA ASN A 146 -6.87 5.27 10.99
C ASN A 146 -6.14 5.87 9.78
N PHE A 147 -6.89 6.38 8.78
CA PHE A 147 -6.36 6.88 7.50
C PHE A 147 -6.69 8.37 7.30
N GLU A 148 -6.62 9.15 8.36
CA GLU A 148 -6.94 10.58 8.35
C GLU A 148 -5.79 11.46 7.82
N SER A 149 -4.60 10.90 7.60
CA SER A 149 -3.44 11.57 7.00
C SER A 149 -3.42 11.46 5.48
N ILE A 150 -2.64 12.32 4.81
CA ILE A 150 -2.47 12.30 3.34
C ILE A 150 -1.94 10.93 2.88
N LEU A 151 -0.92 10.42 3.56
CA LEU A 151 -0.36 9.09 3.35
C LEU A 151 -0.53 8.27 4.64
N PRO A 152 -0.72 6.95 4.53
CA PRO A 152 -0.88 6.10 5.71
C PRO A 152 0.34 6.19 6.63
N ARG A 153 0.13 6.59 7.88
CA ARG A 153 1.19 6.69 8.90
C ARG A 153 1.71 5.32 9.35
N VAL A 154 0.86 4.29 9.29
CA VAL A 154 1.25 2.92 9.65
C VAL A 154 1.15 2.03 8.42
N ASN A 155 2.21 1.29 8.12
CA ASN A 155 2.29 0.41 6.96
C ASN A 155 2.61 -1.03 7.35
N ALA A 156 2.09 -1.96 6.55
CA ALA A 156 2.33 -3.39 6.68
C ALA A 156 3.36 -3.83 5.62
N ILE A 157 4.57 -4.19 6.04
CA ILE A 157 5.70 -4.52 5.15
C ILE A 157 6.13 -5.97 5.37
N VAL A 158 6.16 -6.76 4.30
CA VAL A 158 6.64 -8.16 4.33
C VAL A 158 8.08 -8.21 3.83
N ASN A 159 8.94 -8.86 4.61
CA ASN A 159 10.29 -9.24 4.17
C ASN A 159 10.16 -10.46 3.24
N LEU A 160 10.45 -10.29 1.95
CA LEU A 160 10.29 -11.35 0.96
C LEU A 160 11.33 -12.47 1.10
N ASN A 161 12.49 -12.20 1.69
CA ASN A 161 13.49 -13.25 2.00
C ASN A 161 12.98 -14.25 3.06
N GLU A 162 12.07 -13.82 3.93
CA GLU A 162 11.45 -14.64 4.97
C GLU A 162 10.08 -15.18 4.54
N PHE A 163 9.56 -14.73 3.40
CA PHE A 163 8.23 -15.08 2.93
C PHE A 163 8.15 -16.55 2.57
N ASN A 164 7.28 -17.26 3.27
CA ASN A 164 6.97 -18.66 2.99
C ASN A 164 5.49 -18.92 3.28
N ILE A 165 4.79 -19.55 2.32
CA ILE A 165 3.37 -19.89 2.49
C ILE A 165 3.10 -20.72 3.75
N ASN A 166 4.05 -21.56 4.18
CA ASN A 166 3.90 -22.37 5.38
C ASN A 166 3.85 -21.55 6.68
N ASN A 167 4.44 -20.35 6.68
CA ASN A 167 4.47 -19.45 7.84
C ASN A 167 3.19 -18.61 7.97
N LEU A 168 2.38 -18.50 6.89
CA LEU A 168 1.15 -17.72 6.88
C LEU A 168 0.11 -18.27 7.88
N SER A 169 -0.86 -17.43 8.26
CA SER A 169 -1.97 -17.86 9.11
C SER A 169 -2.75 -19.01 8.45
N LYS A 170 -3.35 -19.89 9.25
CA LYS A 170 -4.16 -21.00 8.74
C LYS A 170 -5.30 -20.50 7.84
N ASN A 171 -5.94 -19.40 8.21
CA ASN A 171 -7.02 -18.79 7.44
C ASN A 171 -6.51 -18.33 6.07
N THR A 172 -5.41 -17.56 6.04
CA THR A 172 -4.78 -17.06 4.81
C THR A 172 -4.39 -18.21 3.87
N LYS A 173 -3.71 -19.24 4.40
CA LYS A 173 -3.40 -20.47 3.62
C LYS A 173 -4.62 -21.12 3.01
N ASN A 174 -5.70 -21.25 3.78
CA ASN A 174 -6.93 -21.84 3.29
C ASN A 174 -7.59 -20.98 2.19
N LYS A 175 -7.56 -19.66 2.32
CA LYS A 175 -8.07 -18.72 1.32
C LYS A 175 -7.26 -18.79 0.02
N ILE A 176 -5.92 -18.83 0.10
CA ILE A 176 -5.04 -19.00 -1.07
C ILE A 176 -5.33 -20.34 -1.76
N ARG A 177 -5.36 -21.46 -1.01
CA ARG A 177 -5.68 -22.78 -1.56
C ARG A 177 -7.07 -22.84 -2.18
N LYS A 178 -8.04 -22.11 -1.62
CA LYS A 178 -9.38 -21.98 -2.20
C LYS A 178 -9.31 -21.31 -3.57
N GLY A 179 -8.57 -20.20 -3.70
CA GLY A 179 -8.35 -19.51 -4.98
C GLY A 179 -7.73 -20.44 -6.03
N ILE A 180 -6.64 -21.15 -5.67
CA ILE A 180 -5.98 -22.11 -6.56
C ILE A 180 -6.98 -23.18 -7.01
N ARG A 181 -7.74 -23.78 -6.09
CA ARG A 181 -8.74 -24.80 -6.42
C ARG A 181 -9.84 -24.28 -7.34
N LYS A 182 -10.25 -23.01 -7.17
CA LYS A 182 -11.24 -22.36 -8.03
C LYS A 182 -10.68 -21.89 -9.38
N GLY A 183 -9.49 -22.35 -9.76
CA GLY A 183 -8.90 -22.10 -11.07
C GLY A 183 -8.46 -20.65 -11.28
N LEU A 184 -8.12 -19.90 -10.20
CA LEU A 184 -7.61 -18.56 -10.38
C LEU A 184 -6.25 -18.58 -11.10
N THR A 185 -6.09 -17.67 -12.04
CA THR A 185 -4.85 -17.41 -12.79
C THR A 185 -4.40 -15.99 -12.58
N PHE A 186 -3.10 -15.77 -12.68
CA PHE A 186 -2.44 -14.48 -12.45
C PHE A 186 -1.63 -14.11 -13.67
N GLU A 187 -1.67 -12.84 -14.06
CA GLU A 187 -0.90 -12.31 -15.18
C GLU A 187 -0.50 -10.87 -14.98
N VAL A 188 0.59 -10.49 -15.65
CA VAL A 188 0.97 -9.09 -15.87
C VAL A 188 0.04 -8.53 -16.94
N ALA A 189 -0.55 -7.39 -16.66
CA ALA A 189 -1.54 -6.73 -17.50
C ALA A 189 -0.99 -5.40 -18.07
N GLU A 190 -1.68 -4.86 -19.06
CA GLU A 190 -1.33 -3.62 -19.74
C GLU A 190 -2.35 -2.51 -19.47
N ASN A 191 -1.99 -1.27 -19.81
CA ASN A 191 -2.87 -0.11 -19.64
C ASN A 191 -4.22 -0.24 -20.34
N SER A 192 -4.30 -0.93 -21.46
CA SER A 192 -5.52 -1.21 -22.20
C SER A 192 -6.59 -1.94 -21.36
N GLN A 193 -6.18 -2.59 -20.27
CA GLN A 193 -7.03 -3.35 -19.33
C GLN A 193 -7.33 -2.57 -18.03
N MET A 194 -6.94 -1.28 -17.93
CA MET A 194 -7.05 -0.49 -16.69
C MET A 194 -8.49 -0.27 -16.22
N ASN A 195 -9.45 -0.34 -17.13
CA ASN A 195 -10.88 -0.28 -16.83
C ASN A 195 -11.29 -1.34 -15.77
N TYR A 196 -10.67 -2.52 -15.77
CA TYR A 196 -10.95 -3.54 -14.75
C TYR A 196 -10.55 -3.08 -13.34
N LEU A 197 -9.37 -2.46 -13.19
CA LEU A 197 -8.94 -1.95 -11.90
C LEU A 197 -9.85 -0.81 -11.41
N ASN A 198 -10.24 0.09 -12.29
CA ASN A 198 -11.18 1.17 -12.00
C ASN A 198 -12.49 0.59 -11.43
N GLU A 199 -13.06 -0.42 -12.10
CA GLU A 199 -14.28 -1.10 -11.63
C GLU A 199 -14.10 -1.77 -10.26
N PHE A 200 -12.96 -2.42 -10.02
CA PHE A 200 -12.71 -3.12 -8.77
C PHE A 200 -12.48 -2.18 -7.57
N THR A 201 -12.05 -0.95 -7.83
CA THR A 201 -11.65 0.02 -6.80
C THR A 201 -12.63 1.17 -6.59
N LYS A 202 -13.55 1.44 -7.52
CA LYS A 202 -14.47 2.59 -7.50
C LYS A 202 -15.29 2.78 -6.22
N ARG A 203 -15.47 1.70 -5.45
CA ARG A 203 -16.19 1.75 -4.15
C ARG A 203 -15.32 2.18 -2.99
N LYS A 204 -14.00 2.06 -3.14
CA LYS A 204 -13.03 2.39 -2.07
C LYS A 204 -12.62 3.85 -2.14
N ILE A 205 -12.28 4.31 -3.34
CA ILE A 205 -11.76 5.64 -3.59
C ILE A 205 -12.38 6.13 -4.90
N LYS A 206 -13.00 7.32 -4.87
CA LYS A 206 -13.43 8.00 -6.08
C LYS A 206 -12.20 8.69 -6.68
N ARG A 207 -11.74 8.21 -7.81
CA ARG A 207 -10.69 8.81 -8.63
C ARG A 207 -11.26 9.17 -10.01
N SER A 208 -10.56 10.05 -10.74
CA SER A 208 -10.87 10.26 -12.16
C SER A 208 -10.69 8.93 -12.91
N GLU A 209 -11.39 8.76 -14.01
CA GLU A 209 -11.35 7.54 -14.84
C GLU A 209 -9.92 7.25 -15.33
N PHE A 210 -9.14 8.29 -15.58
CA PHE A 210 -7.78 8.18 -16.12
C PHE A 210 -6.68 8.08 -15.06
N TYR A 211 -6.97 8.32 -13.77
CA TYR A 211 -5.95 8.42 -12.72
C TYR A 211 -4.97 7.23 -12.67
N TYR A 212 -5.47 6.00 -12.78
CA TYR A 212 -4.59 4.82 -12.75
C TYR A 212 -3.88 4.59 -14.08
N SER A 213 -4.50 5.00 -15.20
CA SER A 213 -3.88 4.97 -16.51
C SER A 213 -2.71 5.95 -16.59
N ASP A 214 -2.87 7.16 -16.05
CA ASP A 214 -1.81 8.17 -15.99
C ASP A 214 -0.67 7.68 -15.11
N TYR A 215 -1.00 7.11 -13.95
CA TYR A 215 -0.03 6.49 -13.06
C TYR A 215 0.79 5.42 -13.79
N TYR A 216 0.11 4.51 -14.47
CA TYR A 216 0.76 3.44 -15.24
C TYR A 216 1.61 4.00 -16.39
N ASN A 217 1.09 4.93 -17.17
CA ASN A 217 1.79 5.50 -18.33
C ASN A 217 3.07 6.24 -17.93
N ILE A 218 3.04 6.98 -16.83
CA ILE A 218 4.20 7.73 -16.38
C ILE A 218 5.26 6.78 -15.79
N PHE A 219 4.87 5.91 -14.87
CA PHE A 219 5.83 5.05 -14.17
C PHE A 219 6.31 3.84 -14.99
N SER A 220 5.62 3.45 -16.07
CA SER A 220 6.08 2.39 -16.95
C SER A 220 7.27 2.81 -17.85
N ARG A 221 7.50 4.11 -18.04
CA ARG A 221 8.61 4.64 -18.85
C ARG A 221 9.99 4.19 -18.37
N ASN A 222 10.15 4.00 -17.07
CA ASN A 222 11.37 3.49 -16.45
C ASN A 222 11.16 2.14 -15.74
N HIS A 223 10.12 1.39 -16.12
CA HIS A 223 9.78 0.07 -15.57
C HIS A 223 9.53 0.07 -14.05
N SER A 224 9.11 1.21 -13.45
CA SER A 224 8.87 1.33 -12.02
C SER A 224 7.43 1.03 -11.58
N ILE A 225 6.61 0.46 -12.45
CA ILE A 225 5.25 0.01 -12.13
C ILE A 225 4.91 -1.29 -12.86
N ASP A 226 4.13 -2.15 -12.18
CA ASP A 226 3.50 -3.31 -12.79
C ASP A 226 2.00 -3.30 -12.47
N TYR A 227 1.22 -3.76 -13.45
CA TYR A 227 -0.21 -3.99 -13.30
C TYR A 227 -0.49 -5.49 -13.36
N PHE A 228 -1.23 -5.99 -12.38
CA PHE A 228 -1.58 -7.40 -12.27
C PHE A 228 -3.08 -7.61 -12.33
N LEU A 229 -3.49 -8.65 -13.03
CA LEU A 229 -4.86 -9.11 -13.07
C LEU A 229 -4.96 -10.58 -12.64
N VAL A 230 -6.09 -10.89 -12.04
CA VAL A 230 -6.51 -12.26 -11.70
C VAL A 230 -7.78 -12.57 -12.46
N SER A 231 -7.79 -13.71 -13.14
CA SER A 231 -8.95 -14.22 -13.86
C SER A 231 -9.31 -15.63 -13.42
N VAL A 232 -10.47 -16.13 -13.87
CA VAL A 232 -10.93 -17.49 -13.65
C VAL A 232 -10.67 -18.31 -14.90
N ASP A 233 -9.91 -19.40 -14.74
CA ASP A 233 -9.76 -20.47 -15.72
C ASP A 233 -10.74 -21.60 -15.36
N TYR A 234 -11.84 -21.68 -16.08
CA TYR A 234 -12.91 -22.62 -15.76
C TYR A 234 -12.54 -24.08 -16.03
N GLU A 235 -11.61 -24.39 -16.95
CA GLU A 235 -11.08 -25.74 -17.15
C GLU A 235 -10.27 -26.18 -15.93
N LYS A 236 -9.34 -25.35 -15.49
CA LYS A 236 -8.60 -25.60 -14.24
C LYS A 236 -9.52 -25.68 -13.03
N TYR A 237 -10.57 -24.87 -12.98
CA TYR A 237 -11.54 -24.94 -11.88
C TYR A 237 -12.26 -26.29 -11.82
N ILE A 238 -12.71 -26.82 -12.97
CA ILE A 238 -13.32 -28.16 -13.07
C ILE A 238 -12.32 -29.20 -12.60
N LEU A 239 -11.14 -29.23 -13.22
CA LEU A 239 -10.10 -30.23 -12.93
C LEU A 239 -9.72 -30.26 -11.45
N ASN A 240 -9.40 -29.10 -10.89
CA ASN A 240 -9.00 -28.98 -9.48
C ASN A 240 -10.13 -29.38 -8.53
N SER A 241 -11.39 -29.04 -8.88
CA SER A 241 -12.55 -29.41 -8.06
C SER A 241 -12.87 -30.89 -8.13
N GLN A 242 -12.69 -31.53 -9.29
CA GLN A 242 -12.80 -32.99 -9.45
C GLN A 242 -11.76 -33.72 -8.62
N MET A 243 -10.49 -33.30 -8.70
CA MET A 243 -9.42 -33.92 -7.91
C MET A 243 -9.68 -33.76 -6.39
N ALA A 244 -10.18 -32.58 -5.96
CA ALA A 244 -10.54 -32.35 -4.57
C ALA A 244 -11.73 -33.18 -4.12
N TYR A 245 -12.74 -33.36 -4.99
CA TYR A 245 -13.90 -34.21 -4.77
C TYR A 245 -13.50 -35.67 -4.57
N GLU A 246 -12.71 -36.25 -5.48
CA GLU A 246 -12.24 -37.64 -5.41
C GLU A 246 -11.43 -37.91 -4.13
N LYS A 247 -10.54 -36.98 -3.77
CA LYS A 247 -9.77 -37.06 -2.52
C LYS A 247 -10.67 -37.08 -1.29
N GLU A 248 -11.67 -36.16 -1.24
CA GLU A 248 -12.63 -36.14 -0.13
C GLU A 248 -13.56 -37.32 -0.12
N LEU A 249 -13.95 -37.88 -1.29
CA LEU A 249 -14.77 -39.07 -1.40
C LEU A 249 -14.08 -40.25 -0.72
N LYS A 250 -12.81 -40.53 -1.05
CA LYS A 250 -12.02 -41.59 -0.39
C LYS A 250 -11.95 -41.42 1.12
N LYS A 251 -11.83 -40.16 1.60
CA LYS A 251 -11.86 -39.86 3.04
C LYS A 251 -13.25 -40.09 3.64
N ASN A 252 -14.31 -39.70 2.94
CA ASN A 252 -15.69 -39.83 3.37
C ASN A 252 -16.08 -41.35 3.52
N GLU A 253 -15.66 -42.20 2.62
CA GLU A 253 -15.85 -43.66 2.69
C GLU A 253 -15.20 -44.25 3.95
N ARG A 254 -13.96 -43.85 4.27
CA ARG A 254 -13.27 -44.24 5.51
C ARG A 254 -14.03 -43.75 6.76
N LEU A 255 -14.56 -42.52 6.71
CA LEU A 255 -15.36 -41.97 7.81
C LEU A 255 -16.69 -42.72 7.96
N ASN A 256 -17.35 -43.12 6.88
CA ASN A 256 -18.54 -43.97 6.92
C ASN A 256 -18.28 -45.28 7.67
N ASN A 257 -17.21 -46.00 7.32
CA ASN A 257 -16.84 -47.22 8.00
C ASN A 257 -16.51 -46.99 9.47
N LYS A 258 -15.82 -45.86 9.78
CA LYS A 258 -15.52 -45.49 11.15
C LYS A 258 -16.76 -45.18 11.98
N VAL A 259 -17.76 -44.51 11.41
CA VAL A 259 -19.03 -44.18 12.10
C VAL A 259 -19.84 -45.49 12.33
N LYS A 260 -19.86 -46.40 11.33
CA LYS A 260 -20.53 -47.73 11.48
C LYS A 260 -19.94 -48.53 12.64
N ASN A 261 -18.61 -48.55 12.76
CA ASN A 261 -17.93 -49.35 13.78
C ASN A 261 -17.85 -48.66 15.13
N ILE A 262 -17.74 -47.33 15.17
CA ILE A 262 -17.58 -46.49 16.38
C ILE A 262 -18.45 -45.25 16.26
N PRO A 263 -19.75 -45.30 16.61
CA PRO A 263 -20.69 -44.17 16.42
C PRO A 263 -20.59 -43.09 17.52
N LYS A 264 -19.37 -42.56 17.71
CA LYS A 264 -19.15 -41.43 18.63
C LYS A 264 -19.56 -40.11 17.95
N THR A 265 -20.14 -39.18 18.71
CA THR A 265 -20.57 -37.85 18.21
C THR A 265 -19.49 -37.15 17.40
N ARG A 266 -18.22 -37.23 17.83
CA ARG A 266 -17.08 -36.67 17.10
C ARG A 266 -16.94 -37.28 15.69
N ASN A 267 -17.11 -38.59 15.52
CA ASN A 267 -16.99 -39.27 14.23
C ASN A 267 -18.15 -38.90 13.31
N ILE A 268 -19.36 -38.86 13.85
CA ILE A 268 -20.59 -38.41 13.15
C ILE A 268 -20.42 -36.98 12.64
N ASN A 269 -20.01 -36.03 13.49
CA ASN A 269 -19.80 -34.64 13.12
C ASN A 269 -18.70 -34.50 12.05
N THR A 270 -17.61 -35.27 12.14
CA THR A 270 -16.54 -35.25 11.14
C THR A 270 -17.05 -35.76 9.79
N LYS A 271 -17.88 -36.80 9.79
CA LYS A 271 -18.51 -37.36 8.59
C LYS A 271 -19.49 -36.35 7.98
N MET A 272 -20.35 -35.74 8.76
CA MET A 272 -21.28 -34.69 8.29
C MET A 272 -20.54 -33.50 7.64
N ASN A 273 -19.41 -33.08 8.22
CA ASN A 273 -18.58 -32.03 7.62
C ASN A 273 -17.97 -32.47 6.29
N SER A 274 -17.58 -33.73 6.18
CA SER A 274 -17.10 -34.30 4.91
C SER A 274 -18.20 -34.35 3.85
N ASP A 275 -19.45 -34.70 4.22
CA ASP A 275 -20.61 -34.66 3.30
C ASP A 275 -20.87 -33.26 2.76
N LYS A 276 -20.86 -32.24 3.65
CA LYS A 276 -20.99 -30.85 3.23
C LYS A 276 -19.86 -30.43 2.26
N THR A 277 -18.64 -30.91 2.50
CA THR A 277 -17.49 -30.63 1.64
C THR A 277 -17.65 -31.27 0.25
N LEU A 278 -18.13 -32.52 0.19
CA LEU A 278 -18.42 -33.20 -1.09
C LEU A 278 -19.50 -32.46 -1.89
N LEU A 279 -20.57 -32.04 -1.22
CA LEU A 279 -21.63 -31.26 -1.86
C LEU A 279 -21.07 -29.92 -2.41
N ALA A 280 -20.22 -29.22 -1.63
CA ALA A 280 -19.59 -27.98 -2.06
C ALA A 280 -18.74 -28.20 -3.33
N TYR A 281 -17.97 -29.30 -3.41
CA TYR A 281 -17.16 -29.60 -4.60
C TYR A 281 -18.02 -29.97 -5.81
N LYS A 282 -19.13 -30.70 -5.63
CA LYS A 282 -20.10 -30.94 -6.71
C LYS A 282 -20.67 -29.63 -7.26
N ASN A 283 -21.05 -28.71 -6.38
CA ASN A 283 -21.55 -27.41 -6.77
C ASN A 283 -20.47 -26.57 -7.49
N ASP A 284 -19.22 -26.65 -7.04
CA ASP A 284 -18.08 -26.01 -7.70
C ASP A 284 -17.90 -26.52 -9.13
N ILE A 285 -17.95 -27.85 -9.34
CA ILE A 285 -17.85 -28.49 -10.67
C ILE A 285 -19.02 -28.03 -11.57
N ALA A 286 -20.25 -28.07 -11.06
CA ALA A 286 -21.42 -27.64 -11.82
C ALA A 286 -21.36 -26.15 -12.21
N LEU A 287 -20.93 -25.29 -11.29
CA LEU A 287 -20.75 -23.86 -11.55
C LEU A 287 -19.67 -23.62 -12.61
N ALA A 288 -18.54 -24.31 -12.51
CA ALA A 288 -17.44 -24.18 -13.46
C ALA A 288 -17.85 -24.68 -14.85
N SER A 289 -18.52 -25.85 -14.94
CA SER A 289 -19.02 -26.40 -16.22
C SER A 289 -20.00 -25.47 -16.92
N LYS A 290 -20.89 -24.81 -16.16
CA LYS A 290 -21.86 -23.83 -16.71
C LYS A 290 -21.16 -22.64 -17.36
N ASN A 291 -19.96 -22.28 -16.89
CA ASN A 291 -19.23 -21.12 -17.34
C ASN A 291 -18.07 -21.44 -18.29
N LEU A 292 -17.85 -22.71 -18.60
CA LEU A 292 -16.72 -23.18 -19.42
C LEU A 292 -16.65 -22.48 -20.79
N ASN A 293 -17.79 -22.29 -21.43
CA ASN A 293 -17.88 -21.74 -22.79
C ASN A 293 -18.04 -20.22 -22.83
N LYS A 294 -17.67 -19.49 -21.77
CA LYS A 294 -17.68 -18.03 -21.82
C LYS A 294 -16.69 -17.52 -22.88
N PRO A 295 -17.12 -16.62 -23.77
CA PRO A 295 -16.30 -16.16 -24.89
C PRO A 295 -15.15 -15.25 -24.47
N PHE A 296 -15.20 -14.72 -23.24
CA PHE A 296 -14.21 -13.76 -22.74
C PHE A 296 -13.58 -14.22 -21.42
N LYS A 297 -12.31 -13.88 -21.27
CA LYS A 297 -11.59 -14.05 -20.01
C LYS A 297 -12.22 -13.20 -18.92
N GLU A 298 -12.58 -13.80 -17.81
CA GLU A 298 -13.28 -13.14 -16.71
C GLU A 298 -12.30 -12.69 -15.65
N TYR A 299 -11.92 -11.40 -15.69
CA TYR A 299 -11.08 -10.76 -14.68
C TYR A 299 -11.89 -10.45 -13.43
N ILE A 300 -11.35 -10.76 -12.27
CA ILE A 300 -12.07 -10.69 -10.99
C ILE A 300 -11.31 -9.93 -9.89
N ALA A 301 -10.03 -9.67 -10.06
CA ALA A 301 -9.23 -8.84 -9.18
C ALA A 301 -8.03 -8.24 -9.93
N GLY A 302 -7.50 -7.14 -9.38
CA GLY A 302 -6.30 -6.52 -9.92
C GLY A 302 -5.60 -5.64 -8.90
N ALA A 303 -4.33 -5.32 -9.19
CA ALA A 303 -3.51 -4.43 -8.39
C ALA A 303 -2.47 -3.68 -9.24
N LEU A 304 -2.22 -2.42 -8.88
CA LEU A 304 -1.02 -1.68 -9.31
C LEU A 304 0.05 -1.77 -8.24
N VAL A 305 1.27 -2.01 -8.66
CA VAL A 305 2.45 -2.10 -7.79
C VAL A 305 3.53 -1.18 -8.31
N VAL A 306 3.94 -0.21 -7.49
CA VAL A 306 5.05 0.71 -7.77
C VAL A 306 6.33 0.16 -7.16
N LYS A 307 7.42 0.27 -7.89
CA LYS A 307 8.74 -0.24 -7.50
C LYS A 307 9.72 0.91 -7.29
N ASN A 308 10.44 0.88 -6.17
CA ASN A 308 11.51 1.85 -5.90
C ASN A 308 12.57 1.22 -4.99
N GLY A 309 13.83 1.32 -5.36
CA GLY A 309 14.93 0.68 -4.63
C GLY A 309 14.71 -0.83 -4.46
N ASP A 310 14.75 -1.32 -3.25
CA ASP A 310 14.56 -2.73 -2.88
C ASP A 310 13.11 -3.08 -2.47
N THR A 311 12.17 -2.15 -2.67
CA THR A 311 10.79 -2.25 -2.21
C THR A 311 9.79 -2.17 -3.37
N ALA A 312 8.87 -3.15 -3.44
CA ALA A 312 7.67 -3.09 -4.25
C ALA A 312 6.46 -2.71 -3.37
N THR A 313 5.69 -1.69 -3.75
CA THR A 313 4.54 -1.20 -2.98
C THR A 313 3.24 -1.48 -3.71
N ILE A 314 2.32 -2.22 -3.10
CA ILE A 314 0.96 -2.39 -3.61
C ILE A 314 0.22 -1.06 -3.44
N LEU A 315 0.22 -0.24 -4.49
CA LEU A 315 -0.39 1.09 -4.48
C LEU A 315 -1.90 1.02 -4.24
N ILE A 316 -2.56 0.16 -5.01
CA ILE A 316 -4.00 -0.08 -4.95
C ILE A 316 -4.32 -1.49 -5.42
N SER A 317 -5.35 -2.09 -4.83
CA SER A 317 -5.92 -3.36 -5.28
C SER A 317 -7.42 -3.39 -5.11
N GLY A 318 -8.09 -4.19 -5.91
CA GLY A 318 -9.52 -4.40 -5.81
C GLY A 318 -9.96 -5.73 -6.38
N TYR A 319 -11.24 -6.07 -6.17
CA TYR A 319 -11.84 -7.27 -6.75
C TYR A 319 -13.35 -7.11 -6.93
N ASP A 320 -13.92 -7.87 -7.85
CA ASP A 320 -15.37 -7.95 -8.03
C ASP A 320 -16.00 -8.75 -6.87
N LYS A 321 -16.90 -8.10 -6.12
CA LYS A 321 -17.56 -8.69 -4.95
C LYS A 321 -18.37 -9.95 -5.26
N LYS A 322 -18.80 -10.16 -6.51
CA LYS A 322 -19.45 -11.41 -6.93
C LYS A 322 -18.56 -12.63 -6.67
N TYR A 323 -17.23 -12.44 -6.73
CA TYR A 323 -16.24 -13.49 -6.54
C TYR A 323 -15.61 -13.51 -5.14
N TYR A 324 -16.27 -12.89 -4.14
CA TYR A 324 -15.80 -12.92 -2.74
C TYR A 324 -15.44 -14.34 -2.29
N ASP A 325 -16.28 -15.32 -2.64
CA ASP A 325 -16.07 -16.72 -2.29
C ASP A 325 -14.87 -17.39 -2.96
N PHE A 326 -14.30 -16.80 -4.00
CA PHE A 326 -13.07 -17.25 -4.65
C PHE A 326 -11.82 -16.82 -3.90
N ALA A 327 -11.97 -15.90 -2.93
CA ALA A 327 -10.87 -15.29 -2.18
C ALA A 327 -9.79 -14.64 -3.07
N PRO A 328 -10.19 -13.83 -4.10
CA PRO A 328 -9.28 -13.38 -5.14
C PRO A 328 -8.16 -12.49 -4.61
N ASN A 329 -8.41 -11.62 -3.61
CA ASN A 329 -7.36 -10.78 -3.03
C ASN A 329 -6.26 -11.59 -2.33
N TYR A 330 -6.61 -12.68 -1.63
CA TYR A 330 -5.61 -13.54 -0.99
C TYR A 330 -4.72 -14.23 -2.03
N PHE A 331 -5.32 -14.67 -3.13
CA PHE A 331 -4.59 -15.25 -4.25
C PHE A 331 -3.71 -14.19 -4.94
N LEU A 332 -4.26 -13.01 -5.26
CA LEU A 332 -3.55 -11.91 -5.90
C LEU A 332 -2.30 -11.50 -5.10
N TYR A 333 -2.45 -11.22 -3.80
CA TYR A 333 -1.32 -10.82 -2.96
C TYR A 333 -0.26 -11.91 -2.83
N PHE A 334 -0.69 -13.15 -2.69
CA PHE A 334 0.22 -14.29 -2.70
C PHE A 334 1.03 -14.40 -4.00
N MET A 335 0.37 -14.22 -5.14
CA MET A 335 1.03 -14.27 -6.45
C MET A 335 1.99 -13.09 -6.67
N ILE A 336 1.61 -11.88 -6.23
CA ILE A 336 2.49 -10.71 -6.28
C ILE A 336 3.75 -10.94 -5.43
N MET A 337 3.62 -11.47 -4.21
CA MET A 337 4.77 -11.77 -3.35
C MET A 337 5.70 -12.81 -3.99
N ASN A 338 5.16 -13.88 -4.59
CA ASN A 338 5.98 -14.86 -5.30
C ASN A 338 6.65 -14.26 -6.55
N TYR A 339 5.96 -13.35 -7.26
CA TYR A 339 6.50 -12.70 -8.44
C TYR A 339 7.75 -11.88 -8.11
N TYR A 340 7.72 -11.14 -7.00
CA TYR A 340 8.82 -10.27 -6.59
C TYR A 340 9.86 -10.92 -5.67
N GLN A 341 9.65 -12.12 -5.16
CA GLN A 341 10.46 -12.74 -4.10
C GLN A 341 11.96 -12.83 -4.40
N ASN A 342 12.34 -12.93 -5.68
CA ASN A 342 13.75 -13.04 -6.09
C ASN A 342 14.36 -11.71 -6.54
N GLU A 343 13.56 -10.64 -6.66
CA GLU A 343 14.01 -9.36 -7.21
C GLU A 343 14.01 -8.24 -6.17
N TYR A 344 13.06 -8.30 -5.22
CA TYR A 344 12.87 -7.27 -4.20
C TYR A 344 13.03 -7.86 -2.80
N LYS A 345 13.55 -7.04 -1.89
CA LYS A 345 13.72 -7.43 -0.48
C LYS A 345 12.41 -7.28 0.30
N TYR A 346 11.65 -6.24 -0.03
CA TYR A 346 10.43 -5.92 0.69
C TYR A 346 9.24 -5.77 -0.25
N ILE A 347 8.06 -6.14 0.26
CA ILE A 347 6.79 -5.73 -0.31
C ILE A 347 5.98 -4.95 0.72
N ASN A 348 5.67 -3.70 0.39
CA ASN A 348 4.79 -2.87 1.19
C ASN A 348 3.33 -3.14 0.78
N LEU A 349 2.55 -3.71 1.69
CA LEU A 349 1.11 -3.93 1.51
C LEU A 349 0.29 -2.64 1.65
N ASN A 350 0.99 -1.49 1.84
CA ASN A 350 0.42 -0.18 2.09
C ASN A 350 -0.30 -0.08 3.45
N GLY A 351 -1.02 1.01 3.70
CA GLY A 351 -1.58 1.41 4.97
C GLY A 351 -2.37 0.34 5.72
N ILE A 352 -2.10 0.25 7.02
CA ILE A 352 -2.88 -0.46 8.04
C ILE A 352 -3.20 0.55 9.14
N THR A 353 -4.24 0.33 9.96
CA THR A 353 -4.56 1.26 11.04
C THR A 353 -3.64 1.07 12.25
N ALA A 354 -3.41 2.14 13.02
CA ALA A 354 -2.67 2.05 14.28
C ALA A 354 -3.46 1.27 15.34
N ASP A 355 -4.80 1.35 15.30
CA ASP A 355 -5.69 0.54 16.13
C ASP A 355 -6.00 -0.78 15.43
N LEU A 356 -5.42 -1.87 15.95
CA LEU A 356 -5.60 -3.24 15.45
C LEU A 356 -6.72 -4.00 16.16
N SER A 357 -7.49 -3.35 17.02
CA SER A 357 -8.60 -3.96 17.78
C SER A 357 -9.69 -4.51 16.85
N LYS A 358 -10.50 -5.43 17.40
CA LYS A 358 -11.62 -6.02 16.65
C LYS A 358 -12.78 -5.04 16.45
N GLU A 359 -12.86 -4.04 17.30
CA GLU A 359 -13.85 -2.97 17.29
C GLU A 359 -13.58 -1.92 16.20
N ASN A 360 -12.35 -1.87 15.67
CA ASN A 360 -12.00 -0.93 14.61
C ASN A 360 -12.80 -1.22 13.33
N LYS A 361 -13.39 -0.18 12.74
CA LYS A 361 -14.15 -0.28 11.47
C LYS A 361 -13.34 -0.86 10.30
N TYR A 362 -12.01 -0.80 10.37
CA TYR A 362 -11.07 -1.37 9.39
C TYR A 362 -10.52 -2.74 9.79
N HIS A 363 -11.06 -3.39 10.85
CA HIS A 363 -10.59 -4.69 11.33
C HIS A 363 -10.42 -5.72 10.20
N GLY A 364 -11.39 -5.81 9.28
CA GLY A 364 -11.30 -6.76 8.15
C GLY A 364 -10.13 -6.49 7.20
N LEU A 365 -9.74 -5.22 6.99
CA LEU A 365 -8.55 -4.84 6.22
C LEU A 365 -7.28 -5.22 6.98
N ASN A 366 -7.25 -4.91 8.29
CA ASN A 366 -6.13 -5.25 9.15
C ASN A 366 -5.90 -6.77 9.18
N GLU A 367 -6.97 -7.54 9.45
CA GLU A 367 -6.90 -9.01 9.49
C GLU A 367 -6.41 -9.61 8.16
N PHE A 368 -6.87 -9.06 7.04
CA PHE A 368 -6.40 -9.47 5.72
C PHE A 368 -4.88 -9.28 5.57
N LYS A 369 -4.35 -8.09 5.85
CA LYS A 369 -2.91 -7.79 5.71
C LYS A 369 -2.07 -8.56 6.72
N LEU A 370 -2.50 -8.62 7.99
CA LEU A 370 -1.84 -9.38 9.05
C LEU A 370 -1.75 -10.89 8.74
N GLY A 371 -2.66 -11.40 7.93
CA GLY A 371 -2.65 -12.78 7.46
C GLY A 371 -1.39 -13.17 6.69
N PHE A 372 -0.70 -12.19 6.08
CA PHE A 372 0.57 -12.36 5.35
C PHE A 372 1.81 -12.20 6.23
N LYS A 373 1.63 -11.98 7.54
CA LYS A 373 2.73 -11.85 8.52
C LYS A 373 3.69 -10.70 8.24
N PRO A 374 3.18 -9.47 7.98
CA PRO A 374 4.03 -8.31 7.81
C PRO A 374 4.64 -7.86 9.14
N HIS A 375 5.73 -7.12 9.07
CA HIS A 375 6.12 -6.14 10.07
C HIS A 375 5.19 -4.93 9.97
N ILE A 376 4.82 -4.34 11.09
CA ILE A 376 3.96 -3.17 11.14
C ILE A 376 4.82 -2.00 11.58
N TYR A 377 5.14 -1.13 10.64
CA TYR A 377 5.97 0.04 10.90
C TYR A 377 5.12 1.30 11.00
N GLU A 378 5.41 2.07 12.04
CA GLU A 378 4.84 3.39 12.26
C GLU A 378 5.85 4.45 11.81
N TYR A 379 5.41 5.32 10.91
CA TYR A 379 6.20 6.45 10.43
C TYR A 379 6.03 7.66 11.33
N ILE A 380 6.97 8.60 11.22
CA ILE A 380 7.07 9.80 12.06
C ILE A 380 5.81 10.70 12.02
N GLY A 381 4.99 10.58 10.96
CA GLY A 381 3.75 11.35 10.78
C GLY A 381 3.97 12.68 10.08
N GLU A 382 3.01 13.59 10.23
CA GLU A 382 2.95 14.86 9.50
C GLU A 382 3.43 16.04 10.35
N PHE A 383 4.10 16.98 9.69
CA PHE A 383 4.56 18.24 10.28
C PHE A 383 4.25 19.39 9.34
N ASP A 384 3.99 20.56 9.92
CA ASP A 384 3.86 21.83 9.20
C ASP A 384 4.98 22.80 9.60
N LEU A 385 5.70 23.34 8.61
CA LEU A 385 6.62 24.46 8.78
C LEU A 385 5.90 25.76 8.38
N VAL A 386 5.60 26.60 9.35
CA VAL A 386 4.80 27.82 9.15
C VAL A 386 5.68 28.98 8.74
N ILE A 387 5.49 29.51 7.53
CA ILE A 387 6.21 30.68 6.99
C ILE A 387 5.44 31.97 7.26
N ASN A 388 4.10 31.96 7.05
CA ASN A 388 3.21 33.06 7.31
C ASN A 388 2.18 32.71 8.40
N PRO A 389 2.45 33.01 9.69
CA PRO A 389 1.54 32.60 10.77
C PRO A 389 0.14 33.22 10.66
N HIS A 390 0.01 34.43 10.08
CA HIS A 390 -1.29 35.08 9.94
C HIS A 390 -2.21 34.28 8.99
N ILE A 391 -1.70 33.91 7.82
CA ILE A 391 -2.47 33.12 6.83
C ILE A 391 -2.71 31.71 7.33
N TYR A 392 -1.69 31.04 7.89
CA TYR A 392 -1.82 29.71 8.45
C TYR A 392 -2.94 29.60 9.50
N ASN A 393 -2.95 30.55 10.48
CA ASN A 393 -3.99 30.61 11.50
C ASN A 393 -5.38 30.92 10.92
N LYS A 394 -5.47 31.73 9.86
CA LYS A 394 -6.73 31.97 9.15
C LYS A 394 -7.28 30.72 8.51
N LEU A 395 -6.44 29.93 7.82
CA LEU A 395 -6.82 28.66 7.18
C LEU A 395 -7.23 27.61 8.23
N LEU A 396 -6.48 27.53 9.33
CA LEU A 396 -6.77 26.64 10.46
C LEU A 396 -8.15 26.95 11.08
N LYS A 397 -8.42 28.23 11.40
CA LYS A 397 -9.72 28.67 11.97
C LYS A 397 -10.92 28.41 11.05
N LYS A 398 -10.70 28.40 9.73
CA LYS A 398 -11.74 28.06 8.75
C LYS A 398 -11.92 26.54 8.56
N GLY A 399 -11.13 25.70 9.21
CA GLY A 399 -11.13 24.22 9.00
C GLY A 399 -10.68 23.80 7.61
N LEU A 400 -10.00 24.65 6.85
CA LEU A 400 -9.62 24.38 5.47
C LEU A 400 -8.42 23.43 5.38
N LEU A 401 -7.52 23.44 6.37
CA LEU A 401 -6.40 22.51 6.43
C LEU A 401 -6.90 21.07 6.62
N GLU A 402 -7.83 20.85 7.54
CA GLU A 402 -8.44 19.52 7.73
C GLU A 402 -9.17 19.04 6.46
N LYS A 403 -9.95 19.93 5.82
CA LYS A 403 -10.68 19.60 4.61
C LYS A 403 -9.77 19.27 3.43
N GLU A 404 -8.61 19.93 3.29
CA GLU A 404 -7.65 19.68 2.22
C GLU A 404 -6.89 18.37 2.44
N PHE A 405 -6.44 18.12 3.67
CA PHE A 405 -5.53 17.02 3.96
C PHE A 405 -6.19 15.75 4.51
N ASN A 406 -7.40 15.83 5.09
CA ASN A 406 -8.15 14.68 5.61
C ASN A 406 -9.24 14.20 4.65
N LYS A 407 -8.96 14.18 3.36
CA LYS A 407 -9.90 13.68 2.33
C LYS A 407 -10.03 12.16 2.42
N ASN A 408 -10.90 11.69 3.32
CA ASN A 408 -11.40 10.31 3.37
C ASN A 408 -12.89 10.25 3.04
#